data_ef50f566dba94d3371d608d3ab380dd2
#
_entry.id   ef50f566dba94d3371d608d3ab380dd2
#
_cell.length_a   1.000
_cell.length_b   1.000
_cell.length_c   1.000
_cell.angle_alpha   90.00
_cell.angle_beta   90.00
_cell.angle_gamma   90.00
#
_symmetry.space_group_name_H-M   'P 1'
#
loop_
_entity.id
_entity.type
_entity.pdbx_description
1 polymer ?
#
loop_
_entity_poly.entity_id
_entity_poly.type
_entity_poly.pdbx_seq_one_letter_code
_entity_poly.pdbx_strand_id
1 'polypeptide(L)'
;MKGAYKEDASIAYQSKEEIDANYIRIIKKRLLNSKNFTSVATHDNEIINQVKQFMKENHISKDKMEFQMLYGFRTELAQKIANEGYLFTVYVPYGNDWFAYFMRRLAERPQNLSLAIKEFTKPKILKKLTLGIGIFATLLTSFILGIQRYKK
;
A
#
# COMPACT_ATOMS: atom_id res chain seq x y z
N MET A 1 6.53 11.56 -3.15
CA MET A 1 5.96 10.21 -3.07
C MET A 1 6.94 9.31 -2.33
N LYS A 2 6.47 8.29 -1.64
CA LYS A 2 7.33 7.32 -0.98
C LYS A 2 7.87 6.35 -2.04
N GLY A 3 9.19 6.36 -2.28
CA GLY A 3 9.98 5.52 -3.19
C GLY A 3 9.30 4.33 -3.88
N ALA A 4 8.58 4.59 -4.95
CA ALA A 4 7.92 3.56 -5.74
C ALA A 4 8.82 3.07 -6.90
N TYR A 5 9.84 3.85 -7.23
CA TYR A 5 10.74 3.58 -8.33
C TYR A 5 12.19 3.50 -7.80
N LYS A 6 12.99 2.68 -8.47
CA LYS A 6 14.41 2.55 -8.16
C LYS A 6 15.16 3.62 -8.95
N GLU A 7 15.31 4.78 -8.32
CA GLU A 7 16.03 5.92 -8.88
C GLU A 7 17.50 5.91 -8.46
N ASP A 8 18.33 6.70 -9.12
CA ASP A 8 19.75 6.83 -8.82
C ASP A 8 19.97 7.43 -7.42
N ALA A 9 21.06 7.02 -6.76
CA ALA A 9 21.42 7.47 -5.41
C ALA A 9 21.68 8.98 -5.32
N SER A 10 21.99 9.65 -6.43
CA SER A 10 22.18 11.10 -6.48
C SER A 10 20.89 11.90 -6.30
N ILE A 11 19.71 11.26 -6.56
CA ILE A 11 18.40 11.92 -6.55
C ILE A 11 17.40 11.30 -5.58
N ALA A 12 17.66 10.09 -5.06
CA ALA A 12 16.75 9.39 -4.17
C ALA A 12 17.48 8.59 -3.08
N TYR A 13 16.88 8.54 -1.90
CA TYR A 13 17.35 7.66 -0.83
C TYR A 13 17.26 6.20 -1.22
N GLN A 14 18.25 5.39 -0.85
CA GLN A 14 18.34 3.99 -1.22
C GLN A 14 17.87 3.05 -0.11
N SER A 15 18.02 3.41 1.15
CA SER A 15 17.58 2.59 2.27
C SER A 15 16.11 2.83 2.61
N LYS A 16 15.44 1.77 3.09
CA LYS A 16 14.03 1.86 3.53
C LYS A 16 13.90 2.84 4.68
N GLU A 17 14.84 2.83 5.60
CA GLU A 17 14.88 3.66 6.80
C GLU A 17 14.91 5.15 6.43
N GLU A 18 15.79 5.55 5.52
CA GLU A 18 15.89 6.94 5.05
C GLU A 18 14.64 7.39 4.29
N ILE A 19 14.09 6.51 3.44
CA ILE A 19 12.86 6.79 2.68
C ILE A 19 11.70 7.01 3.66
N ASP A 20 11.54 6.14 4.65
CA ASP A 20 10.46 6.22 5.61
C ASP A 20 10.61 7.45 6.52
N ALA A 21 11.81 7.73 7.01
CA ALA A 21 12.11 8.91 7.82
C ALA A 21 11.83 10.22 7.05
N ASN A 22 12.27 10.30 5.80
CA ASN A 22 12.01 11.47 4.96
C ASN A 22 10.51 11.62 4.65
N TYR A 23 9.82 10.51 4.39
CA TYR A 23 8.37 10.53 4.14
C TYR A 23 7.60 11.06 5.35
N ILE A 24 7.91 10.56 6.54
CA ILE A 24 7.31 11.03 7.80
C ILE A 24 7.64 12.51 8.03
N ARG A 25 8.88 12.94 7.81
CA ARG A 25 9.29 14.33 7.93
C ARG A 25 8.47 15.25 7.04
N ILE A 26 8.24 14.86 5.79
CA ILE A 26 7.43 15.63 4.83
C ILE A 26 5.98 15.71 5.30
N ILE A 27 5.39 14.59 5.75
CA ILE A 27 4.02 14.56 6.28
C ILE A 27 3.88 15.51 7.47
N LYS A 28 4.77 15.41 8.47
CA LYS A 28 4.77 16.28 9.66
C LYS A 28 4.87 17.76 9.28
N LYS A 29 5.79 18.11 8.38
CA LYS A 29 5.94 19.49 7.88
C LYS A 29 4.67 19.99 7.21
N ARG A 30 4.01 19.15 6.41
CA ARG A 30 2.74 19.53 5.75
C ARG A 30 1.62 19.72 6.75
N LEU A 31 1.45 18.81 7.69
CA LEU A 31 0.38 18.87 8.69
C LEU A 31 0.49 20.13 9.57
N LEU A 32 1.70 20.58 9.87
CA LEU A 32 1.91 21.82 10.65
C LEU A 32 1.72 23.10 9.84
N ASN A 33 2.23 23.14 8.61
CA ASN A 33 2.44 24.39 7.90
C ASN A 33 1.52 24.58 6.69
N SER A 34 0.87 23.51 6.20
CA SER A 34 0.00 23.61 5.02
C SER A 34 -1.45 23.93 5.41
N LYS A 35 -2.03 24.88 4.68
CA LYS A 35 -3.48 25.10 4.68
C LYS A 35 -4.23 24.06 3.84
N ASN A 36 -3.50 23.32 3.01
CA ASN A 36 -4.09 22.37 2.09
C ASN A 36 -4.25 21.00 2.76
N PHE A 37 -5.27 20.27 2.34
CA PHE A 37 -5.53 18.90 2.71
C PHE A 37 -4.36 17.98 2.36
N THR A 38 -4.06 17.01 3.22
CA THR A 38 -2.91 16.11 3.06
C THR A 38 -3.36 14.67 2.91
N SER A 39 -3.06 14.04 1.78
CA SER A 39 -3.29 12.62 1.56
C SER A 39 -2.03 11.82 1.89
N VAL A 40 -2.15 10.81 2.75
CA VAL A 40 -1.07 9.93 3.18
C VAL A 40 -1.30 8.52 2.64
N ALA A 41 -0.71 8.25 1.47
CA ALA A 41 -0.83 6.96 0.79
C ALA A 41 0.24 5.98 1.30
N THR A 42 -0.14 5.07 2.19
CA THR A 42 0.76 4.04 2.73
C THR A 42 -0.01 2.83 3.26
N HIS A 43 0.60 1.64 3.17
CA HIS A 43 0.15 0.41 3.83
C HIS A 43 0.99 0.10 5.09
N ASP A 44 1.94 0.95 5.43
CA ASP A 44 2.88 0.73 6.52
C ASP A 44 2.25 1.17 7.85
N ASN A 45 2.01 0.19 8.72
CA ASN A 45 1.35 0.42 10.01
C ASN A 45 2.18 1.32 10.93
N GLU A 46 3.52 1.23 10.87
CA GLU A 46 4.41 2.04 11.68
C GLU A 46 4.29 3.52 11.30
N ILE A 47 4.31 3.82 10.00
CA ILE A 47 4.13 5.19 9.51
C ILE A 47 2.76 5.74 9.91
N ILE A 48 1.70 4.93 9.78
CA ILE A 48 0.34 5.32 10.17
C ILE A 48 0.28 5.68 11.64
N ASN A 49 0.86 4.84 12.52
CA ASN A 49 0.87 5.08 13.95
C ASN A 49 1.66 6.34 14.32
N GLN A 50 2.84 6.54 13.72
CA GLN A 50 3.63 7.75 13.95
C GLN A 50 2.92 9.03 13.50
N VAL A 51 2.18 8.98 12.39
CA VAL A 51 1.38 10.12 11.92
C VAL A 51 0.23 10.41 12.88
N LYS A 52 -0.50 9.38 13.32
CA LYS A 52 -1.60 9.51 14.30
C LYS A 52 -1.11 10.09 15.63
N GLN A 53 0.01 9.57 16.14
CA GLN A 53 0.62 10.07 17.36
C GLN A 53 1.02 11.53 17.24
N PHE A 54 1.70 11.89 16.16
CA PHE A 54 2.11 13.26 15.87
C PHE A 54 0.91 14.22 15.82
N MET A 55 -0.18 13.83 15.16
CA MET A 55 -1.41 14.64 15.10
C MET A 55 -2.01 14.85 16.50
N LYS A 56 -2.03 13.81 17.32
CA LYS A 56 -2.53 13.88 18.71
C LYS A 56 -1.68 14.83 19.55
N GLU A 57 -0.36 14.71 19.50
CA GLU A 57 0.59 15.53 20.25
C GLU A 57 0.53 17.02 19.86
N ASN A 58 0.22 17.32 18.62
CA ASN A 58 0.15 18.68 18.10
C ASN A 58 -1.28 19.20 17.95
N HIS A 59 -2.28 18.51 18.51
CA HIS A 59 -3.69 18.90 18.45
C HIS A 59 -4.20 19.16 17.03
N ILE A 60 -3.70 18.39 16.04
CA ILE A 60 -4.09 18.53 14.64
C ILE A 60 -5.39 17.78 14.41
N SER A 61 -6.40 18.46 13.86
CA SER A 61 -7.70 17.85 13.56
C SER A 61 -7.60 16.79 12.46
N LYS A 62 -8.40 15.71 12.59
CA LYS A 62 -8.40 14.56 11.67
C LYS A 62 -8.93 14.91 10.28
N ASP A 63 -9.70 15.97 10.15
CA ASP A 63 -10.24 16.48 8.88
C ASP A 63 -9.21 17.15 7.98
N LYS A 64 -8.00 17.43 8.49
CA LYS A 64 -6.89 18.00 7.70
C LYS A 64 -6.20 16.99 6.80
N MET A 65 -6.48 15.71 6.97
CA MET A 65 -5.83 14.67 6.19
C MET A 65 -6.70 13.43 5.99
N GLU A 66 -6.27 12.61 5.05
CA GLU A 66 -6.79 11.26 4.87
C GLU A 66 -5.66 10.24 4.77
N PHE A 67 -5.96 9.01 5.14
CA PHE A 67 -5.13 7.87 4.76
C PHE A 67 -5.65 7.25 3.47
N GLN A 68 -4.73 6.77 2.62
CA GLN A 68 -5.07 6.12 1.37
C GLN A 68 -4.41 4.75 1.27
N MET A 69 -5.16 3.75 0.77
CA MET A 69 -4.63 2.42 0.48
C MET A 69 -5.16 1.90 -0.86
N LEU A 70 -4.39 0.99 -1.46
CA LEU A 70 -4.82 0.27 -2.66
C LEU A 70 -5.92 -0.72 -2.31
N TYR A 71 -6.95 -0.80 -3.12
CA TYR A 71 -8.03 -1.76 -2.98
C TYR A 71 -7.51 -3.20 -2.85
N GLY A 72 -8.11 -3.98 -1.96
CA GLY A 72 -7.74 -5.38 -1.73
C GLY A 72 -6.54 -5.60 -0.80
N PHE A 73 -5.92 -4.52 -0.27
CA PHE A 73 -4.82 -4.63 0.67
C PHE A 73 -5.22 -4.14 2.06
N ARG A 74 -4.89 -4.95 3.10
CA ARG A 74 -5.04 -4.60 4.52
C ARG A 74 -6.43 -4.04 4.90
N THR A 75 -7.47 -4.66 4.41
CA THR A 75 -8.87 -4.23 4.61
C THR A 75 -9.22 -4.05 6.09
N GLU A 76 -8.71 -4.90 6.98
CA GLU A 76 -8.93 -4.78 8.43
C GLU A 76 -8.28 -3.52 9.00
N LEU A 77 -7.06 -3.17 8.54
CA LEU A 77 -6.38 -1.94 8.95
C LEU A 77 -7.13 -0.71 8.42
N ALA A 78 -7.59 -0.76 7.17
CA ALA A 78 -8.40 0.30 6.57
C ALA A 78 -9.67 0.56 7.39
N GLN A 79 -10.40 -0.50 7.73
CA GLN A 79 -11.60 -0.41 8.55
C GLN A 79 -11.31 0.14 9.96
N LYS A 80 -10.20 -0.29 10.58
CA LYS A 80 -9.77 0.21 11.88
C LYS A 80 -9.51 1.73 11.83
N ILE A 81 -8.81 2.22 10.80
CA ILE A 81 -8.50 3.65 10.62
C ILE A 81 -9.80 4.46 10.47
N ALA A 82 -10.73 3.98 9.65
CA ALA A 82 -12.02 4.62 9.46
C ALA A 82 -12.85 4.64 10.76
N ASN A 83 -12.89 3.54 11.52
CA ASN A 83 -13.59 3.46 12.81
C ASN A 83 -12.98 4.37 13.88
N GLU A 84 -11.70 4.70 13.78
CA GLU A 84 -11.03 5.69 14.63
C GLU A 84 -11.38 7.14 14.24
N GLY A 85 -12.21 7.34 13.20
CA GLY A 85 -12.69 8.65 12.76
C GLY A 85 -11.73 9.42 11.87
N TYR A 86 -10.74 8.77 11.26
CA TYR A 86 -9.92 9.37 10.21
C TYR A 86 -10.61 9.22 8.85
N LEU A 87 -10.47 10.23 8.00
CA LEU A 87 -10.84 10.11 6.60
C LEU A 87 -9.97 9.04 5.94
N PHE A 88 -10.62 8.19 5.16
CA PHE A 88 -9.94 7.06 4.52
C PHE A 88 -10.43 6.88 3.08
N THR A 89 -9.49 6.85 2.15
CA THR A 89 -9.78 6.68 0.73
C THR A 89 -9.12 5.39 0.20
N VAL A 90 -9.88 4.65 -0.59
CA VAL A 90 -9.40 3.46 -1.29
C VAL A 90 -9.23 3.82 -2.76
N TYR A 91 -8.02 3.68 -3.29
CA TYR A 91 -7.81 3.82 -4.72
C TYR A 91 -7.87 2.48 -5.44
N VAL A 92 -8.61 2.46 -6.54
CA VAL A 92 -8.93 1.25 -7.29
C VAL A 92 -8.37 1.39 -8.71
N PRO A 93 -7.39 0.58 -9.11
CA PRO A 93 -7.00 0.50 -10.50
C PRO A 93 -8.15 -0.07 -11.33
N TYR A 94 -8.44 0.54 -12.47
CA TYR A 94 -9.50 0.11 -13.38
C TYR A 94 -9.05 0.25 -14.85
N GLY A 95 -9.88 -0.24 -15.79
CA GLY A 95 -9.56 -0.23 -17.21
C GLY A 95 -8.74 -1.45 -17.63
N ASN A 96 -8.26 -1.47 -18.88
CA ASN A 96 -7.61 -2.64 -19.47
C ASN A 96 -6.25 -2.95 -18.83
N ASP A 97 -5.56 -1.94 -18.29
CA ASP A 97 -4.19 -2.07 -17.76
C ASP A 97 -4.13 -2.28 -16.23
N TRP A 98 -5.29 -2.42 -15.56
CA TRP A 98 -5.32 -2.54 -14.10
C TRP A 98 -4.48 -3.70 -13.58
N PHE A 99 -4.48 -4.83 -14.30
CA PHE A 99 -3.74 -6.02 -13.89
C PHE A 99 -2.22 -5.78 -13.96
N ALA A 100 -1.74 -5.20 -15.05
CA ALA A 100 -0.32 -4.86 -15.21
C ALA A 100 0.13 -3.86 -14.13
N TYR A 101 -0.68 -2.85 -13.82
CA TYR A 101 -0.42 -1.91 -12.73
C TYR A 101 -0.34 -2.63 -11.37
N PHE A 102 -1.32 -3.47 -11.07
CA PHE A 102 -1.41 -4.22 -9.82
C PHE A 102 -0.20 -5.15 -9.63
N MET A 103 0.19 -5.86 -10.68
CA MET A 103 1.35 -6.75 -10.67
C MET A 103 2.67 -5.99 -10.45
N ARG A 104 2.84 -4.81 -11.05
CA ARG A 104 4.01 -3.96 -10.77
C ARG A 104 4.07 -3.56 -9.29
N ARG A 105 2.94 -3.17 -8.70
CA ARG A 105 2.90 -2.83 -7.26
C ARG A 105 3.22 -4.00 -6.34
N LEU A 106 2.85 -5.21 -6.71
CA LEU A 106 3.24 -6.42 -6.00
C LEU A 106 4.74 -6.72 -6.13
N ALA A 107 5.28 -6.59 -7.34
CA ALA A 107 6.69 -6.88 -7.64
C ALA A 107 7.65 -5.91 -6.94
N GLU A 108 7.28 -4.64 -6.79
CA GLU A 108 8.09 -3.62 -6.12
C GLU A 108 8.28 -3.89 -4.62
N ARG A 109 7.39 -4.65 -4.02
CA ARG A 109 7.45 -5.01 -2.59
C ARG A 109 7.07 -6.46 -2.36
N PRO A 110 8.05 -7.38 -2.36
CA PRO A 110 7.81 -8.81 -2.06
C PRO A 110 7.09 -9.04 -0.73
N GLN A 111 7.24 -8.13 0.23
CA GLN A 111 6.51 -8.16 1.50
C GLN A 111 4.99 -7.99 1.31
N ASN A 112 4.56 -7.26 0.28
CA ASN A 112 3.14 -7.12 -0.04
C ASN A 112 2.58 -8.39 -0.70
N LEU A 113 3.42 -9.22 -1.31
CA LEU A 113 3.01 -10.49 -1.89
C LEU A 113 2.50 -11.44 -0.79
N SER A 114 3.17 -11.51 0.35
CA SER A 114 2.73 -12.34 1.48
C SER A 114 1.40 -11.86 2.08
N LEU A 115 1.17 -10.55 2.07
CA LEU A 115 -0.08 -9.94 2.53
C LEU A 115 -1.22 -10.20 1.52
N ALA A 116 -0.93 -10.08 0.23
CA ALA A 116 -1.89 -10.40 -0.83
C ALA A 116 -2.26 -11.89 -0.78
N ILE A 117 -1.28 -12.80 -0.66
CA ILE A 117 -1.51 -14.23 -0.53
C ILE A 117 -2.37 -14.53 0.70
N LYS A 118 -2.08 -13.94 1.86
CA LYS A 118 -2.89 -14.09 3.08
C LYS A 118 -4.34 -13.61 2.90
N GLU A 119 -4.55 -12.52 2.16
CA GLU A 119 -5.89 -12.02 1.87
C GLU A 119 -6.66 -12.98 0.94
N PHE A 120 -6.00 -13.51 -0.09
CA PHE A 120 -6.60 -14.49 -1.03
C PHE A 120 -6.81 -15.88 -0.42
N THR A 121 -6.05 -16.26 0.60
CA THR A 121 -6.17 -17.54 1.28
C THR A 121 -7.15 -17.53 2.46
N LYS A 122 -7.83 -16.42 2.75
CA LYS A 122 -8.88 -16.38 3.77
C LYS A 122 -10.01 -17.38 3.45
N PRO A 123 -10.48 -18.16 4.43
CA PRO A 123 -11.44 -19.27 4.20
C PRO A 123 -12.75 -18.83 3.54
N LYS A 124 -13.16 -17.57 3.69
CA LYS A 124 -14.34 -17.01 3.02
C LYS A 124 -14.19 -16.91 1.50
N ILE A 125 -12.96 -16.74 1.01
CA ILE A 125 -12.65 -16.63 -0.41
C ILE A 125 -12.46 -18.04 -0.99
N LEU A 126 -11.81 -18.95 -0.26
CA LEU A 126 -11.64 -20.35 -0.69
C LEU A 126 -12.98 -21.05 -0.93
N LYS A 127 -13.99 -20.84 -0.09
CA LYS A 127 -15.33 -21.44 -0.30
C LYS A 127 -16.03 -20.98 -1.58
N LYS A 128 -15.70 -19.81 -2.13
CA LYS A 128 -16.19 -19.36 -3.45
C LYS A 128 -15.34 -19.86 -4.62
N LEU A 129 -14.12 -20.32 -4.35
CA LEU A 129 -13.13 -20.73 -5.36
C LEU A 129 -13.13 -22.24 -5.66
N THR A 130 -13.86 -23.07 -4.93
CA THR A 130 -13.94 -24.51 -5.20
C THR A 130 -14.50 -24.87 -6.58
N LEU A 131 -15.11 -23.92 -7.28
CA LEU A 131 -15.49 -24.06 -8.71
C LEU A 131 -14.46 -23.51 -9.70
N GLY A 132 -13.38 -22.83 -9.24
CA GLY A 132 -12.41 -22.15 -10.10
C GLY A 132 -10.94 -22.59 -9.94
N ILE A 133 -10.67 -23.65 -9.17
CA ILE A 133 -9.29 -24.05 -8.77
C ILE A 133 -8.39 -24.39 -9.97
N GLY A 134 -8.94 -24.89 -11.07
CA GLY A 134 -8.16 -25.21 -12.27
C GLY A 134 -7.54 -23.99 -12.98
N ILE A 135 -8.21 -22.87 -12.95
CA ILE A 135 -7.77 -21.65 -13.67
C ILE A 135 -6.66 -20.91 -12.88
N PHE A 136 -6.71 -20.93 -11.56
CA PHE A 136 -5.75 -20.23 -10.72
C PHE A 136 -4.38 -20.93 -10.65
N ALA A 137 -4.35 -22.25 -10.63
CA ALA A 137 -3.11 -23.03 -10.65
C ALA A 137 -2.34 -22.82 -11.97
N THR A 138 -3.03 -22.75 -13.10
CA THR A 138 -2.41 -22.46 -14.40
C THR A 138 -1.88 -21.03 -14.51
N LEU A 139 -2.55 -20.07 -13.94
CA LEU A 139 -2.09 -18.67 -13.91
C LEU A 139 -0.86 -18.52 -13.00
N LEU A 140 -0.80 -19.19 -11.87
CA LEU A 140 0.34 -19.12 -10.95
C LEU A 140 1.58 -19.79 -11.53
N THR A 141 1.45 -20.92 -12.21
CA THR A 141 2.56 -21.59 -12.89
C THR A 141 3.08 -20.79 -14.09
N SER A 142 2.18 -20.19 -14.88
CA SER A 142 2.56 -19.29 -15.99
C SER A 142 3.27 -18.04 -15.49
N PHE A 143 2.89 -17.52 -14.33
CA PHE A 143 3.52 -16.37 -13.68
C PHE A 143 4.94 -16.66 -13.20
N ILE A 144 5.15 -17.81 -12.53
CA ILE A 144 6.47 -18.22 -12.06
C ILE A 144 7.43 -18.45 -13.24
N LEU A 145 6.94 -19.07 -14.31
CA LEU A 145 7.72 -19.29 -15.55
C LEU A 145 8.01 -17.97 -16.27
N GLY A 146 7.11 -17.01 -16.25
CA GLY A 146 7.31 -15.68 -16.82
C GLY A 146 8.40 -14.87 -16.09
N ILE A 147 8.44 -14.92 -14.76
CA ILE A 147 9.51 -14.28 -13.98
C ILE A 147 10.88 -14.90 -14.23
N GLN A 148 10.95 -16.21 -14.42
CA GLN A 148 12.22 -16.89 -14.75
C GLN A 148 12.76 -16.53 -16.15
N ARG A 149 11.89 -16.26 -17.10
CA ARG A 149 12.29 -15.78 -18.44
C ARG A 149 12.75 -14.33 -18.48
N TYR A 150 12.30 -13.51 -17.55
CA TYR A 150 12.67 -12.08 -17.49
C TYR A 150 14.00 -11.84 -16.77
N LYS A 151 14.56 -12.88 -16.12
CA LYS A 151 15.86 -12.83 -15.41
C LYS A 151 17.02 -13.34 -16.26
N LYS A 152 16.78 -13.79 -17.49
CA LYS A 152 17.80 -14.08 -18.49
C LYS A 152 17.87 -12.98 -19.53
#